data_eb906367f896717ef1007a35f5749a88
#
_entry.id   eb906367f896717ef1007a35f5749a88
#
_cell.length_a   1.000
_cell.length_b   1.000
_cell.length_c   1.000
_cell.angle_alpha   90.00
_cell.angle_beta   90.00
_cell.angle_gamma   90.00
#
_symmetry.space_group_name_H-M   'P 1'
#
loop_
_entity.id
_entity.type
_entity.pdbx_description
1 polymer ?
#
loop_
_entity_poly.entity_id
_entity_poly.type
_entity_poly.pdbx_seq_one_letter_code
_entity_poly.pdbx_strand_id
1 'polypeptide(L)'
;QGRLEALFNYQTLITELTGLPVANASLLDEGTAAAEAMILSYNNSKNKNTFLVDIEVFPQTLEVLQTRAKPLGIEIKLIDWYTITELEDFDDAFGLLVQLPNNKGRLRDPNAFLRIADVYKCMKIAIVDPMCQVLMQPVGEMGFDVAVGSMQRFGVPMGFGGPHAAFFACTDKYKRKIPGRIVGQSLDSQGNKALRLALQTREQHIRRDKATSNICTAQALLANMAGFYAAYHGAEGLNKIATRILKYRQTLQKALRWCGIEVDESEGFDTVRFKSFLVLEGFNVRYEDGHTLITLDECTT
;
A
#
# COMPACT_ATOMS: atom_id res chain seq x y z
N GLN A 1 -14.49 17.35 -17.99
CA GLN A 1 -13.24 17.95 -17.46
C GLN A 1 -13.14 17.69 -15.96
N GLY A 2 -14.09 18.14 -15.13
CA GLY A 2 -13.99 18.07 -13.67
C GLY A 2 -13.75 16.68 -13.09
N ARG A 3 -14.30 15.61 -13.68
CA ARG A 3 -14.02 14.22 -13.23
C ARG A 3 -12.55 13.81 -13.44
N LEU A 4 -11.96 14.20 -14.55
CA LEU A 4 -10.56 13.92 -14.82
C LEU A 4 -9.65 14.78 -13.93
N GLU A 5 -10.05 16.01 -13.64
CA GLU A 5 -9.33 16.87 -12.71
C GLU A 5 -9.32 16.31 -11.29
N ALA A 6 -10.45 15.82 -10.79
CA ALA A 6 -10.52 15.18 -9.49
C ALA A 6 -9.63 13.91 -9.41
N LEU A 7 -9.61 13.09 -10.46
CA LEU A 7 -8.71 11.94 -10.55
C LEU A 7 -7.23 12.35 -10.69
N PHE A 8 -6.94 13.45 -11.38
CA PHE A 8 -5.59 14.00 -11.46
C PHE A 8 -5.10 14.49 -10.10
N ASN A 9 -5.98 15.16 -9.33
CA ASN A 9 -5.68 15.55 -7.95
C ASN A 9 -5.43 14.35 -7.05
N TYR A 10 -6.22 13.27 -7.20
CA TYR A 10 -5.97 12.02 -6.49
C TYR A 10 -4.57 11.44 -6.82
N GLN A 11 -4.18 11.39 -8.09
CA GLN A 11 -2.85 10.94 -8.48
C GLN A 11 -1.75 11.82 -7.87
N THR A 12 -1.93 13.13 -7.87
CA THR A 12 -1.00 14.08 -7.26
C THR A 12 -0.85 13.81 -5.76
N LEU A 13 -1.98 13.61 -5.04
CA LEU A 13 -1.96 13.25 -3.63
C LEU A 13 -1.10 12.00 -3.37
N ILE A 14 -1.28 10.95 -4.19
CA ILE A 14 -0.52 9.71 -4.03
C ILE A 14 0.99 9.94 -4.32
N THR A 15 1.32 10.72 -5.35
CA THR A 15 2.73 11.02 -5.65
C THR A 15 3.39 11.82 -4.52
N GLU A 16 2.69 12.78 -3.93
CA GLU A 16 3.19 13.55 -2.78
C GLU A 16 3.38 12.67 -1.53
N LEU A 17 2.40 11.84 -1.19
CA LEU A 17 2.48 10.96 -0.03
C LEU A 17 3.59 9.91 -0.17
N THR A 18 3.74 9.32 -1.34
CA THR A 18 4.68 8.21 -1.55
C THR A 18 6.08 8.64 -1.98
N GLY A 19 6.25 9.88 -2.46
CA GLY A 19 7.51 10.34 -3.07
C GLY A 19 7.84 9.65 -4.40
N LEU A 20 6.87 8.95 -5.00
CA LEU A 20 7.03 8.29 -6.30
C LEU A 20 6.39 9.12 -7.40
N PRO A 21 7.06 9.31 -8.56
CA PRO A 21 6.66 10.33 -9.54
C PRO A 21 5.43 9.98 -10.37
N VAL A 22 4.95 8.74 -10.34
CA VAL A 22 3.81 8.29 -11.16
C VAL A 22 2.83 7.50 -10.32
N ALA A 23 1.56 7.89 -10.34
CA ALA A 23 0.47 7.15 -9.71
C ALA A 23 -0.68 6.92 -10.69
N ASN A 24 -1.44 5.84 -10.50
CA ASN A 24 -2.64 5.55 -11.27
C ASN A 24 -3.90 6.22 -10.68
N ALA A 25 -5.00 6.14 -11.40
CA ALA A 25 -6.28 6.75 -11.03
C ALA A 25 -7.16 5.85 -10.12
N SER A 26 -6.68 4.77 -9.62
CA SER A 26 -7.11 3.84 -8.57
C SER A 26 -7.22 2.39 -9.02
N LEU A 27 -7.22 1.51 -8.02
CA LEU A 27 -7.52 0.08 -8.12
C LEU A 27 -8.63 -0.29 -7.11
N LEU A 28 -8.99 -1.57 -7.02
CA LEU A 28 -10.08 -2.07 -6.18
C LEU A 28 -9.73 -1.95 -4.69
N ASP A 29 -8.70 -2.66 -4.27
CA ASP A 29 -8.25 -2.76 -2.88
C ASP A 29 -6.73 -3.01 -2.79
N GLU A 30 -6.21 -3.00 -1.57
CA GLU A 30 -4.79 -3.20 -1.27
C GLU A 30 -4.27 -4.56 -1.79
N GLY A 31 -4.99 -5.65 -1.53
CA GLY A 31 -4.57 -6.99 -1.95
C GLY A 31 -4.46 -7.10 -3.47
N THR A 32 -5.43 -6.54 -4.21
CA THR A 32 -5.37 -6.46 -5.68
C THR A 32 -4.20 -5.62 -6.14
N ALA A 33 -3.95 -4.46 -5.51
CA ALA A 33 -2.85 -3.59 -5.87
C ALA A 33 -1.49 -4.26 -5.63
N ALA A 34 -1.35 -5.00 -4.52
CA ALA A 34 -0.16 -5.80 -4.23
C ALA A 34 0.06 -6.92 -5.27
N ALA A 35 -1.00 -7.61 -5.67
CA ALA A 35 -0.93 -8.64 -6.70
C ALA A 35 -0.57 -8.05 -8.08
N GLU A 36 -1.09 -6.89 -8.42
CA GLU A 36 -0.66 -6.19 -9.65
C GLU A 36 0.81 -5.75 -9.59
N ALA A 37 1.32 -5.36 -8.40
CA ALA A 37 2.74 -5.06 -8.22
C ALA A 37 3.63 -6.30 -8.40
N MET A 38 3.20 -7.45 -7.88
CA MET A 38 3.86 -8.73 -8.11
C MET A 38 3.91 -9.06 -9.62
N ILE A 39 2.78 -8.93 -10.33
CA ILE A 39 2.70 -9.20 -11.77
C ILE A 39 3.56 -8.21 -12.57
N LEU A 40 3.55 -6.93 -12.19
CA LEU A 40 4.44 -5.93 -12.79
C LEU A 40 5.92 -6.35 -12.65
N SER A 41 6.30 -6.77 -11.45
CA SER A 41 7.65 -7.22 -11.15
C SER A 41 8.03 -8.47 -11.97
N TYR A 42 7.16 -9.48 -11.99
CA TYR A 42 7.34 -10.70 -12.78
C TYR A 42 7.55 -10.40 -14.27
N ASN A 43 6.69 -9.57 -14.86
CA ASN A 43 6.79 -9.18 -16.28
C ASN A 43 8.01 -8.31 -16.61
N ASN A 44 8.74 -7.82 -15.61
CA ASN A 44 9.99 -7.07 -15.78
C ASN A 44 11.24 -7.91 -15.47
N SER A 45 11.06 -9.10 -14.93
CA SER A 45 12.13 -10.05 -14.68
C SER A 45 12.37 -10.93 -15.92
N LYS A 46 13.56 -11.51 -16.01
CA LYS A 46 13.90 -12.49 -17.04
C LYS A 46 14.12 -13.84 -16.37
N ASN A 47 13.27 -14.81 -16.66
CA ASN A 47 13.42 -16.21 -16.23
C ASN A 47 13.59 -16.39 -14.70
N LYS A 48 13.00 -15.54 -13.91
CA LYS A 48 12.94 -15.65 -12.45
C LYS A 48 11.51 -15.96 -12.03
N ASN A 49 11.33 -16.77 -10.98
CA ASN A 49 10.01 -17.29 -10.62
C ASN A 49 9.62 -17.10 -9.17
N THR A 50 10.53 -16.65 -8.31
CA THR A 50 10.27 -16.49 -6.87
C THR A 50 9.91 -15.05 -6.50
N PHE A 51 8.82 -14.88 -5.78
CA PHE A 51 8.40 -13.60 -5.19
C PHE A 51 8.54 -13.66 -3.68
N LEU A 52 9.35 -12.78 -3.12
CA LEU A 52 9.63 -12.75 -1.69
C LEU A 52 8.62 -11.84 -0.98
N VAL A 53 7.98 -12.33 0.06
CA VAL A 53 6.94 -11.61 0.81
C VAL A 53 7.28 -11.62 2.29
N ASP A 54 7.17 -10.47 2.93
CA ASP A 54 7.31 -10.36 4.38
C ASP A 54 6.27 -11.26 5.08
N ILE A 55 6.73 -12.06 6.03
CA ILE A 55 5.85 -12.95 6.82
C ILE A 55 4.78 -12.16 7.60
N GLU A 56 5.03 -10.88 7.88
CA GLU A 56 4.12 -9.99 8.60
C GLU A 56 3.22 -9.15 7.66
N VAL A 57 3.05 -9.55 6.39
CA VAL A 57 2.02 -8.95 5.52
C VAL A 57 0.61 -9.34 6.00
N PHE A 58 -0.41 -8.55 5.69
CA PHE A 58 -1.78 -8.92 6.06
C PHE A 58 -2.21 -10.24 5.40
N PRO A 59 -2.82 -11.17 6.17
CA PRO A 59 -3.21 -12.50 5.66
C PRO A 59 -4.08 -12.43 4.41
N GLN A 60 -5.06 -11.54 4.36
CA GLN A 60 -5.93 -11.35 3.19
C GLN A 60 -5.16 -10.90 1.94
N THR A 61 -4.13 -10.09 2.10
CA THR A 61 -3.26 -9.68 0.99
C THR A 61 -2.43 -10.86 0.50
N LEU A 62 -1.89 -11.67 1.42
CA LEU A 62 -1.15 -12.88 1.09
C LEU A 62 -2.02 -13.88 0.30
N GLU A 63 -3.28 -14.09 0.70
CA GLU A 63 -4.21 -14.97 -0.01
C GLU A 63 -4.50 -14.50 -1.44
N VAL A 64 -4.63 -13.19 -1.65
CA VAL A 64 -4.79 -12.60 -3.00
C VAL A 64 -3.52 -12.81 -3.83
N LEU A 65 -2.33 -12.58 -3.24
CA LEU A 65 -1.05 -12.83 -3.90
C LEU A 65 -0.94 -14.29 -4.34
N GLN A 66 -1.22 -15.25 -3.46
CA GLN A 66 -1.19 -16.69 -3.75
C GLN A 66 -2.17 -17.08 -4.86
N THR A 67 -3.39 -16.55 -4.81
CA THR A 67 -4.42 -16.79 -5.82
C THR A 67 -3.97 -16.32 -7.20
N ARG A 68 -3.33 -15.15 -7.28
CA ARG A 68 -2.84 -14.56 -8.54
C ARG A 68 -1.52 -15.16 -9.01
N ALA A 69 -0.68 -15.66 -8.10
CA ALA A 69 0.60 -16.31 -8.40
C ALA A 69 0.41 -17.70 -9.05
N LYS A 70 -0.55 -18.48 -8.53
CA LYS A 70 -0.77 -19.86 -8.93
C LYS A 70 -0.91 -20.09 -10.45
N PRO A 71 -1.77 -19.38 -11.20
CA PRO A 71 -1.91 -19.60 -12.65
C PRO A 71 -0.70 -19.15 -13.47
N LEU A 72 0.18 -18.33 -12.88
CA LEU A 72 1.42 -17.87 -13.52
C LEU A 72 2.62 -18.76 -13.16
N GLY A 73 2.43 -19.74 -12.29
CA GLY A 73 3.50 -20.59 -11.77
C GLY A 73 4.50 -19.84 -10.89
N ILE A 74 4.15 -18.68 -10.33
CA ILE A 74 5.01 -17.91 -9.44
C ILE A 74 5.05 -18.60 -8.07
N GLU A 75 6.25 -18.80 -7.53
CA GLU A 75 6.49 -19.27 -6.18
C GLU A 75 6.51 -18.08 -5.22
N ILE A 76 5.66 -18.12 -4.17
CA ILE A 76 5.70 -17.14 -3.08
C ILE A 76 6.51 -17.73 -1.93
N LYS A 77 7.62 -17.07 -1.57
CA LYS A 77 8.45 -17.42 -0.42
C LYS A 77 8.27 -16.39 0.69
N LEU A 78 7.79 -16.85 1.85
CA LEU A 78 7.65 -15.99 3.04
C LEU A 78 8.99 -15.83 3.73
N ILE A 79 9.32 -14.61 4.13
CA ILE A 79 10.61 -14.28 4.72
C ILE A 79 10.43 -13.34 5.92
N ASP A 80 11.11 -13.66 7.03
CA ASP A 80 11.32 -12.72 8.12
C ASP A 80 12.66 -11.99 7.93
N TRP A 81 12.59 -10.76 7.43
CA TRP A 81 13.76 -9.94 7.11
C TRP A 81 14.67 -9.61 8.29
N TYR A 82 14.15 -9.78 9.49
CA TYR A 82 14.83 -9.36 10.72
C TYR A 82 15.56 -10.51 11.42
N THR A 83 15.21 -11.74 11.05
CA THR A 83 15.83 -12.95 11.59
C THR A 83 16.79 -13.60 10.60
N ILE A 84 16.87 -13.14 9.36
CA ILE A 84 17.82 -13.66 8.38
C ILE A 84 19.23 -13.31 8.85
N THR A 85 19.95 -14.32 9.34
CA THR A 85 21.34 -14.22 9.79
C THR A 85 22.34 -14.63 8.71
N GLU A 86 21.89 -15.41 7.72
CA GLU A 86 22.67 -15.87 6.58
C GLU A 86 21.94 -15.47 5.28
N LEU A 87 22.73 -15.12 4.27
CA LEU A 87 22.20 -14.87 2.93
C LEU A 87 21.74 -16.22 2.34
N GLU A 88 20.46 -16.52 2.47
CA GLU A 88 19.86 -17.59 1.68
C GLU A 88 20.02 -17.27 0.20
N ASP A 89 20.00 -18.32 -0.63
CA ASP A 89 20.03 -18.14 -2.08
C ASP A 89 18.67 -17.60 -2.57
N PHE A 90 18.68 -16.38 -3.07
CA PHE A 90 17.53 -15.71 -3.68
C PHE A 90 17.77 -15.35 -5.14
N ASP A 91 18.67 -16.05 -5.82
CA ASP A 91 19.02 -15.73 -7.21
C ASP A 91 17.84 -15.80 -8.17
N ASP A 92 16.85 -16.65 -7.87
CA ASP A 92 15.59 -16.75 -8.63
C ASP A 92 14.52 -15.71 -8.22
N ALA A 93 14.80 -14.86 -7.25
CA ALA A 93 13.83 -13.85 -6.81
C ALA A 93 13.78 -12.68 -7.81
N PHE A 94 12.53 -12.29 -8.18
CA PHE A 94 12.29 -11.17 -9.07
C PHE A 94 11.76 -9.92 -8.38
N GLY A 95 11.19 -10.05 -7.20
CA GLY A 95 10.64 -8.95 -6.44
C GLY A 95 10.49 -9.27 -4.97
N LEU A 96 10.44 -8.21 -4.17
CA LEU A 96 10.26 -8.26 -2.72
C LEU A 96 9.13 -7.33 -2.31
N LEU A 97 8.30 -7.80 -1.36
CA LEU A 97 7.16 -7.05 -0.84
C LEU A 97 7.19 -6.98 0.68
N VAL A 98 7.07 -5.77 1.22
CA VAL A 98 6.96 -5.48 2.66
C VAL A 98 5.74 -4.63 2.94
N GLN A 99 5.19 -4.72 4.16
CA GLN A 99 4.05 -3.91 4.60
C GLN A 99 4.41 -2.98 5.74
N LEU A 100 4.01 -1.70 5.65
CA LEU A 100 4.34 -0.62 6.58
C LEU A 100 3.09 0.23 6.91
N PRO A 101 2.52 0.13 8.13
CA PRO A 101 2.84 -0.83 9.20
C PRO A 101 2.44 -2.26 8.81
N ASN A 102 3.09 -3.25 9.43
CA ASN A 102 2.80 -4.65 9.18
C ASN A 102 1.53 -5.14 9.92
N ASN A 103 1.18 -6.43 9.79
CA ASN A 103 -0.01 -7.02 10.39
C ASN A 103 -0.02 -7.01 11.92
N LYS A 104 1.13 -6.82 12.56
CA LYS A 104 1.24 -6.67 14.03
C LYS A 104 1.24 -5.21 14.48
N GLY A 105 1.04 -4.27 13.54
CA GLY A 105 1.04 -2.83 13.79
C GLY A 105 2.44 -2.24 13.97
N ARG A 106 3.49 -2.96 13.59
CA ARG A 106 4.89 -2.53 13.75
C ARG A 106 5.36 -1.74 12.53
N LEU A 107 6.10 -0.68 12.80
CA LEU A 107 6.92 0.02 11.80
C LEU A 107 8.35 -0.43 11.97
N ARG A 108 8.86 -1.19 11.02
CA ARG A 108 10.23 -1.70 11.04
C ARG A 108 11.09 -0.97 10.01
N ASP A 109 12.34 -0.76 10.36
CA ASP A 109 13.32 -0.17 9.42
C ASP A 109 13.49 -1.07 8.19
N PRO A 110 13.17 -0.59 6.98
CA PRO A 110 13.26 -1.40 5.76
C PRO A 110 14.67 -1.55 5.19
N ASN A 111 15.70 -0.99 5.83
CA ASN A 111 17.06 -0.99 5.26
C ASN A 111 17.63 -2.38 4.98
N ALA A 112 17.35 -3.38 5.85
CA ALA A 112 17.77 -4.76 5.61
C ALA A 112 17.11 -5.34 4.35
N PHE A 113 15.80 -5.13 4.22
CA PHE A 113 15.01 -5.48 3.06
C PHE A 113 15.56 -4.84 1.77
N LEU A 114 15.82 -3.54 1.79
CA LEU A 114 16.31 -2.79 0.62
C LEU A 114 17.68 -3.30 0.18
N ARG A 115 18.59 -3.64 1.12
CA ARG A 115 19.91 -4.22 0.80
C ARG A 115 19.79 -5.58 0.12
N ILE A 116 18.90 -6.47 0.62
CA ILE A 116 18.66 -7.77 -0.03
C ILE A 116 18.15 -7.55 -1.44
N ALA A 117 17.17 -6.64 -1.62
CA ALA A 117 16.64 -6.32 -2.94
C ALA A 117 17.71 -5.83 -3.92
N ASP A 118 18.65 -5.01 -3.45
CA ASP A 118 19.75 -4.50 -4.28
C ASP A 118 20.74 -5.61 -4.68
N VAL A 119 21.10 -6.50 -3.76
CA VAL A 119 22.00 -7.64 -4.01
C VAL A 119 21.43 -8.54 -5.12
N TYR A 120 20.15 -8.93 -4.99
CA TYR A 120 19.49 -9.84 -5.93
C TYR A 120 18.83 -9.15 -7.13
N LYS A 121 18.93 -7.81 -7.20
CA LYS A 121 18.33 -6.96 -8.26
C LYS A 121 16.82 -7.17 -8.38
N CYS A 122 16.16 -7.31 -7.25
CA CYS A 122 14.72 -7.47 -7.16
C CYS A 122 14.00 -6.11 -7.19
N MET A 123 12.76 -6.09 -7.69
CA MET A 123 11.89 -4.93 -7.55
C MET A 123 11.47 -4.76 -6.09
N LYS A 124 11.59 -3.55 -5.57
CA LYS A 124 11.29 -3.17 -4.18
C LYS A 124 9.86 -2.64 -4.09
N ILE A 125 8.99 -3.37 -3.41
CA ILE A 125 7.56 -3.06 -3.32
C ILE A 125 7.18 -2.84 -1.85
N ALA A 126 6.56 -1.69 -1.56
CA ALA A 126 5.98 -1.39 -0.26
C ALA A 126 4.45 -1.36 -0.34
N ILE A 127 3.79 -2.03 0.60
CA ILE A 127 2.40 -1.75 0.94
C ILE A 127 2.42 -0.75 2.08
N VAL A 128 1.73 0.39 1.92
CA VAL A 128 1.78 1.47 2.93
C VAL A 128 0.40 1.98 3.28
N ASP A 129 0.20 2.27 4.57
CA ASP A 129 -0.95 3.02 5.04
C ASP A 129 -0.74 4.51 4.71
N PRO A 130 -1.63 5.15 3.92
CA PRO A 130 -1.45 6.53 3.49
C PRO A 130 -1.52 7.55 4.65
N MET A 131 -2.23 7.25 5.74
CA MET A 131 -2.27 8.12 6.92
C MET A 131 -0.99 8.00 7.74
N CYS A 132 -0.41 6.80 7.83
CA CYS A 132 0.91 6.59 8.41
C CYS A 132 1.99 7.30 7.58
N GLN A 133 1.86 7.27 6.26
CA GLN A 133 2.80 7.92 5.33
C GLN A 133 2.88 9.44 5.54
N VAL A 134 1.84 10.09 6.07
CA VAL A 134 1.87 11.52 6.43
C VAL A 134 2.95 11.85 7.48
N LEU A 135 3.29 10.88 8.36
CA LEU A 135 4.29 11.06 9.43
C LEU A 135 5.64 10.40 9.13
N MET A 136 5.73 9.62 8.07
CA MET A 136 6.94 8.90 7.68
C MET A 136 7.69 9.63 6.57
N GLN A 137 8.97 9.28 6.41
CA GLN A 137 9.67 9.57 5.17
C GLN A 137 8.94 8.87 4.01
N PRO A 138 8.70 9.55 2.87
CA PRO A 138 8.08 8.92 1.71
C PRO A 138 8.85 7.68 1.24
N VAL A 139 8.14 6.57 0.98
CA VAL A 139 8.81 5.30 0.63
C VAL A 139 9.60 5.37 -0.68
N GLY A 140 9.22 6.25 -1.61
CA GLY A 140 10.03 6.53 -2.81
C GLY A 140 11.40 7.10 -2.48
N GLU A 141 11.49 7.97 -1.46
CA GLU A 141 12.75 8.53 -0.98
C GLU A 141 13.59 7.51 -0.20
N MET A 142 12.94 6.50 0.43
CA MET A 142 13.63 5.37 1.03
C MET A 142 14.25 4.43 -0.02
N GLY A 143 13.85 4.54 -1.30
CA GLY A 143 14.38 3.75 -2.39
C GLY A 143 13.48 2.59 -2.86
N PHE A 144 12.19 2.60 -2.53
CA PHE A 144 11.22 1.66 -3.11
C PHE A 144 10.91 2.01 -4.56
N ASP A 145 10.72 0.98 -5.39
CA ASP A 145 10.35 1.11 -6.80
C ASP A 145 8.85 1.30 -7.00
N VAL A 146 8.05 0.67 -6.13
CA VAL A 146 6.58 0.64 -6.18
C VAL A 146 6.02 0.79 -4.78
N ALA A 147 4.97 1.59 -4.66
CA ALA A 147 4.14 1.69 -3.46
C ALA A 147 2.67 1.42 -3.81
N VAL A 148 2.02 0.62 -2.98
CA VAL A 148 0.59 0.31 -3.08
C VAL A 148 -0.06 0.45 -1.71
N GLY A 149 -1.38 0.57 -1.66
CA GLY A 149 -2.13 0.63 -0.41
C GLY A 149 -3.59 0.98 -0.65
N SER A 150 -4.34 1.16 0.43
CA SER A 150 -5.75 1.52 0.40
C SER A 150 -5.95 2.96 0.85
N MET A 151 -6.76 3.74 0.10
CA MET A 151 -7.16 5.09 0.51
C MET A 151 -8.43 5.09 1.39
N GLN A 152 -8.87 3.96 1.89
CA GLN A 152 -10.08 3.87 2.73
C GLN A 152 -10.02 4.82 3.92
N ARG A 153 -8.86 4.99 4.54
CA ARG A 153 -8.63 5.89 5.68
C ARG A 153 -8.77 7.39 5.32
N PHE A 154 -8.86 7.72 4.06
CA PHE A 154 -9.12 9.08 3.56
C PHE A 154 -10.62 9.29 3.29
N GLY A 155 -11.47 9.06 4.29
CA GLY A 155 -12.90 9.34 4.26
C GLY A 155 -13.74 8.38 3.41
N VAL A 156 -13.21 7.22 3.01
CA VAL A 156 -13.97 6.20 2.29
C VAL A 156 -14.61 5.25 3.29
N PRO A 157 -15.96 5.12 3.29
CA PRO A 157 -16.64 4.23 4.23
C PRO A 157 -16.33 2.76 3.93
N MET A 158 -16.42 1.90 4.95
CA MET A 158 -16.23 0.46 4.80
C MET A 158 -17.23 -0.20 3.84
N GLY A 159 -18.44 0.36 3.70
CA GLY A 159 -19.42 -0.02 2.68
C GLY A 159 -19.78 -1.51 2.65
N PHE A 160 -19.82 -2.17 3.81
CA PHE A 160 -20.08 -3.61 3.95
C PHE A 160 -19.13 -4.48 3.08
N GLY A 161 -17.87 -4.14 3.03
CA GLY A 161 -16.87 -4.83 2.20
C GLY A 161 -16.80 -4.31 0.75
N GLY A 162 -17.25 -3.09 0.51
CA GLY A 162 -17.14 -2.44 -0.80
C GLY A 162 -15.72 -2.06 -1.19
N PRO A 163 -15.52 -1.53 -2.42
CA PRO A 163 -14.20 -1.15 -2.92
C PRO A 163 -13.59 -0.01 -2.10
N HIS A 164 -12.25 0.05 -2.07
CA HIS A 164 -11.50 0.93 -1.16
C HIS A 164 -10.72 2.04 -1.85
N ALA A 165 -10.75 2.16 -3.18
CA ALA A 165 -9.87 3.06 -3.94
C ALA A 165 -8.39 2.84 -3.59
N ALA A 166 -7.88 1.66 -3.85
CA ALA A 166 -6.46 1.39 -3.69
C ALA A 166 -5.65 2.24 -4.66
N PHE A 167 -4.41 2.55 -4.29
CA PHE A 167 -3.46 3.24 -5.14
C PHE A 167 -2.32 2.34 -5.59
N PHE A 168 -1.68 2.77 -6.67
CA PHE A 168 -0.47 2.19 -7.19
C PHE A 168 0.42 3.33 -7.66
N ALA A 169 1.58 3.50 -7.02
CA ALA A 169 2.59 4.46 -7.43
C ALA A 169 3.89 3.75 -7.80
N CYS A 170 4.67 4.32 -8.72
CA CYS A 170 5.93 3.73 -9.14
C CYS A 170 6.94 4.77 -9.61
N THR A 171 8.19 4.36 -9.72
CA THR A 171 9.24 5.12 -10.38
C THR A 171 8.94 5.32 -11.88
N ASP A 172 9.49 6.36 -12.47
CA ASP A 172 9.27 6.71 -13.89
C ASP A 172 9.62 5.56 -14.86
N LYS A 173 10.54 4.71 -14.49
CA LYS A 173 10.96 3.49 -15.22
C LYS A 173 9.78 2.58 -15.59
N TYR A 174 8.76 2.50 -14.71
CA TYR A 174 7.64 1.57 -14.88
C TYR A 174 6.36 2.21 -15.39
N LYS A 175 6.30 3.52 -15.60
CA LYS A 175 5.08 4.27 -16.00
C LYS A 175 4.31 3.69 -17.19
N ARG A 176 5.01 3.00 -18.11
CA ARG A 176 4.39 2.38 -19.29
C ARG A 176 3.86 0.97 -19.06
N LYS A 177 4.00 0.45 -17.83
CA LYS A 177 3.64 -0.93 -17.49
C LYS A 177 2.73 -1.03 -16.27
N ILE A 178 2.55 0.08 -15.53
CA ILE A 178 1.71 0.09 -14.32
C ILE A 178 0.25 -0.26 -14.67
N PRO A 179 -0.49 -0.92 -13.77
CA PRO A 179 -1.90 -1.24 -13.98
C PRO A 179 -2.80 -0.01 -13.82
N GLY A 180 -4.04 -0.13 -14.29
CA GLY A 180 -5.06 0.90 -14.14
C GLY A 180 -4.88 2.10 -15.07
N ARG A 181 -5.80 3.03 -14.96
CA ARG A 181 -5.84 4.23 -15.79
C ARG A 181 -4.96 5.33 -15.24
N ILE A 182 -4.45 6.16 -16.12
CA ILE A 182 -3.67 7.35 -15.77
C ILE A 182 -4.32 8.55 -16.46
N VAL A 183 -4.58 9.59 -15.69
CA VAL A 183 -4.97 10.91 -16.22
C VAL A 183 -3.70 11.71 -16.43
N GLY A 184 -3.60 12.36 -17.58
CA GLY A 184 -2.48 13.24 -17.93
C GLY A 184 -2.95 14.55 -18.50
N GLN A 185 -2.13 15.57 -18.38
CA GLN A 185 -2.36 16.88 -18.98
C GLN A 185 -1.81 16.92 -20.41
N SER A 186 -2.57 17.51 -21.31
CA SER A 186 -2.24 17.76 -22.72
C SER A 186 -2.67 19.18 -23.10
N LEU A 187 -2.54 19.51 -24.36
CA LEU A 187 -3.11 20.72 -24.93
C LEU A 187 -4.26 20.36 -25.88
N ASP A 188 -5.31 21.17 -25.93
CA ASP A 188 -6.37 21.08 -26.93
C ASP A 188 -5.94 21.68 -28.26
N SER A 189 -6.84 21.68 -29.26
CA SER A 189 -6.57 22.25 -30.59
C SER A 189 -6.34 23.77 -30.59
N GLN A 190 -6.69 24.45 -29.50
CA GLN A 190 -6.52 25.89 -29.30
C GLN A 190 -5.33 26.24 -28.41
N GLY A 191 -4.56 25.23 -27.95
CA GLY A 191 -3.42 25.41 -27.07
C GLY A 191 -3.76 25.53 -25.58
N ASN A 192 -5.02 25.32 -25.16
CA ASN A 192 -5.42 25.36 -23.77
C ASN A 192 -5.08 24.02 -23.07
N LYS A 193 -4.84 24.07 -21.77
CA LYS A 193 -4.66 22.86 -20.96
C LYS A 193 -5.91 21.98 -20.98
N ALA A 194 -5.73 20.70 -21.30
CA ALA A 194 -6.80 19.72 -21.35
C ALA A 194 -6.36 18.42 -20.66
N LEU A 195 -7.24 17.84 -19.85
CA LEU A 195 -7.01 16.56 -19.19
C LEU A 195 -7.57 15.43 -20.05
N ARG A 196 -6.82 14.34 -20.14
CA ARG A 196 -7.21 13.14 -20.88
C ARG A 196 -6.63 11.89 -20.23
N LEU A 197 -7.15 10.71 -20.60
CA LEU A 197 -6.49 9.45 -20.28
C LEU A 197 -5.16 9.35 -21.04
N ALA A 198 -4.11 9.01 -20.30
CA ALA A 198 -2.75 8.93 -20.82
C ALA A 198 -2.25 7.47 -20.86
N LEU A 199 -1.26 7.21 -21.73
CA LEU A 199 -0.59 5.91 -21.86
C LEU A 199 -1.55 4.72 -22.07
N GLN A 200 -2.66 4.92 -22.78
CA GLN A 200 -3.72 3.91 -23.00
C GLN A 200 -3.26 2.67 -23.77
N THR A 201 -2.09 2.70 -24.41
CA THR A 201 -1.53 1.51 -25.12
C THR A 201 -1.29 0.31 -24.24
N ARG A 202 -1.39 0.45 -22.90
CA ARG A 202 -1.29 -0.62 -21.91
C ARG A 202 -2.59 -1.41 -21.75
N GLU A 203 -3.73 -0.83 -22.16
CA GLU A 203 -5.07 -1.31 -21.85
C GLU A 203 -5.59 -2.33 -22.87
N GLN A 204 -6.51 -3.21 -22.44
CA GLN A 204 -7.07 -4.29 -23.23
C GLN A 204 -7.79 -3.82 -24.51
N HIS A 205 -8.49 -2.69 -24.47
CA HIS A 205 -9.21 -2.17 -25.64
C HIS A 205 -8.28 -1.79 -26.80
N ILE A 206 -6.97 -1.64 -26.53
CA ILE A 206 -5.95 -1.36 -27.57
C ILE A 206 -5.10 -2.60 -27.83
N ARG A 207 -4.51 -3.22 -26.81
CA ARG A 207 -3.54 -4.31 -26.97
C ARG A 207 -4.14 -5.71 -26.92
N ARG A 208 -5.41 -5.83 -26.55
CA ARG A 208 -6.12 -7.12 -26.44
C ARG A 208 -5.39 -8.09 -25.50
N ASP A 209 -5.03 -9.27 -25.97
CA ASP A 209 -4.29 -10.33 -25.26
C ASP A 209 -2.88 -9.92 -24.80
N LYS A 210 -2.28 -8.91 -25.45
CA LYS A 210 -0.95 -8.37 -25.10
C LYS A 210 -1.02 -7.20 -24.12
N ALA A 211 -2.19 -6.91 -23.56
CA ALA A 211 -2.33 -5.82 -22.59
C ALA A 211 -1.55 -6.12 -21.31
N THR A 212 -0.88 -5.11 -20.78
CA THR A 212 -0.17 -5.18 -19.49
C THR A 212 -1.07 -4.81 -18.32
N SER A 213 -2.25 -4.24 -18.60
CA SER A 213 -3.26 -3.91 -17.61
C SER A 213 -4.60 -4.53 -17.99
N ASN A 214 -5.15 -5.34 -17.09
CA ASN A 214 -6.47 -5.97 -17.19
C ASN A 214 -7.51 -5.27 -16.29
N ILE A 215 -7.19 -4.11 -15.77
CA ILE A 215 -8.09 -3.33 -14.91
C ILE A 215 -9.13 -2.64 -15.78
N CYS A 216 -10.36 -3.13 -15.73
CA CYS A 216 -11.49 -2.60 -16.52
C CYS A 216 -12.02 -1.29 -15.95
N THR A 217 -12.20 -1.23 -14.61
CA THR A 217 -12.88 -0.12 -13.93
C THR A 217 -12.01 0.41 -12.80
N ALA A 218 -11.74 1.72 -12.83
CA ALA A 218 -11.18 2.43 -11.68
C ALA A 218 -12.29 2.72 -10.66
N GLN A 219 -11.94 2.75 -9.37
CA GLN A 219 -12.85 3.15 -8.29
C GLN A 219 -12.94 4.68 -8.21
N ALA A 220 -13.40 5.31 -9.29
CA ALA A 220 -13.31 6.74 -9.52
C ALA A 220 -14.02 7.57 -8.45
N LEU A 221 -15.23 7.17 -8.03
CA LEU A 221 -15.97 7.88 -6.98
C LEU A 221 -15.18 7.91 -5.66
N LEU A 222 -14.69 6.77 -5.24
CA LEU A 222 -13.96 6.63 -3.97
C LEU A 222 -12.59 7.32 -4.02
N ALA A 223 -11.91 7.28 -5.17
CA ALA A 223 -10.70 8.06 -5.41
C ALA A 223 -10.95 9.57 -5.31
N ASN A 224 -12.07 10.05 -5.88
CA ASN A 224 -12.46 11.45 -5.74
C ASN A 224 -12.78 11.82 -4.29
N MET A 225 -13.47 10.94 -3.54
CA MET A 225 -13.74 11.14 -2.11
C MET A 225 -12.43 11.28 -1.33
N ALA A 226 -11.47 10.39 -1.55
CA ALA A 226 -10.15 10.45 -0.91
C ALA A 226 -9.38 11.74 -1.28
N GLY A 227 -9.42 12.14 -2.53
CA GLY A 227 -8.82 13.39 -2.99
C GLY A 227 -9.48 14.62 -2.34
N PHE A 228 -10.81 14.64 -2.21
CA PHE A 228 -11.53 15.72 -1.55
C PHE A 228 -11.31 15.75 -0.03
N TYR A 229 -11.20 14.58 0.61
CA TYR A 229 -10.81 14.49 2.02
C TYR A 229 -9.46 15.18 2.26
N ALA A 230 -8.47 14.84 1.42
CA ALA A 230 -7.15 15.46 1.52
C ALA A 230 -7.18 16.97 1.24
N ALA A 231 -7.93 17.41 0.24
CA ALA A 231 -8.09 18.82 -0.08
C ALA A 231 -8.80 19.61 1.04
N TYR A 232 -9.80 19.00 1.68
CA TYR A 232 -10.53 19.61 2.80
C TYR A 232 -9.64 19.80 4.04
N HIS A 233 -8.89 18.79 4.41
CA HIS A 233 -8.03 18.84 5.60
C HIS A 233 -6.71 19.58 5.37
N GLY A 234 -6.20 19.55 4.15
CA GLY A 234 -4.86 20.06 3.80
C GLY A 234 -3.74 19.30 4.51
N ALA A 235 -2.51 19.66 4.23
CA ALA A 235 -1.34 19.00 4.82
C ALA A 235 -1.33 19.11 6.36
N GLU A 236 -1.67 20.28 6.90
CA GLU A 236 -1.72 20.51 8.34
C GLU A 236 -2.82 19.65 9.02
N GLY A 237 -4.00 19.56 8.41
CA GLY A 237 -5.11 18.76 8.93
C GLY A 237 -4.80 17.27 8.92
N LEU A 238 -4.23 16.76 7.83
CA LEU A 238 -3.78 15.36 7.75
C LEU A 238 -2.72 15.05 8.80
N ASN A 239 -1.75 15.94 9.00
CA ASN A 239 -0.73 15.77 10.04
C ASN A 239 -1.35 15.73 11.45
N LYS A 240 -2.31 16.61 11.74
CA LYS A 240 -3.05 16.59 13.01
C LYS A 240 -3.80 15.28 13.23
N ILE A 241 -4.47 14.75 12.20
CA ILE A 241 -5.19 13.47 12.26
C ILE A 241 -4.22 12.33 12.53
N ALA A 242 -3.16 12.20 11.74
CA ALA A 242 -2.16 11.14 11.91
C ALA A 242 -1.47 11.20 13.28
N THR A 243 -1.08 12.41 13.72
CA THR A 243 -0.48 12.63 15.05
C THR A 243 -1.46 12.25 16.17
N ARG A 244 -2.75 12.53 16.03
CA ARG A 244 -3.78 12.16 17.01
C ARG A 244 -3.90 10.64 17.15
N ILE A 245 -3.93 9.91 16.03
CA ILE A 245 -3.97 8.44 16.01
C ILE A 245 -2.74 7.87 16.75
N LEU A 246 -1.55 8.35 16.41
CA LEU A 246 -0.31 7.95 17.08
C LEU A 246 -0.34 8.24 18.59
N LYS A 247 -0.85 9.39 18.99
CA LYS A 247 -0.99 9.75 20.42
C LYS A 247 -1.98 8.83 21.13
N TYR A 248 -3.09 8.45 20.53
CA TYR A 248 -4.03 7.50 21.10
C TYR A 248 -3.38 6.13 21.29
N ARG A 249 -2.62 5.64 20.28
CA ARG A 249 -1.84 4.42 20.42
C ARG A 249 -0.91 4.48 21.64
N GLN A 250 -0.11 5.54 21.74
CA GLN A 250 0.83 5.73 22.86
C GLN A 250 0.12 5.81 24.21
N THR A 251 -1.05 6.46 24.25
CA THR A 251 -1.85 6.58 25.49
C THR A 251 -2.39 5.21 25.91
N LEU A 252 -2.94 4.43 24.97
CA LEU A 252 -3.45 3.09 25.26
C LEU A 252 -2.30 2.17 25.73
N GLN A 253 -1.14 2.21 25.10
CA GLN A 253 0.05 1.44 25.54
C GLN A 253 0.45 1.80 26.97
N LYS A 254 0.47 3.09 27.32
CA LYS A 254 0.79 3.55 28.70
C LYS A 254 -0.26 3.08 29.70
N ALA A 255 -1.54 3.17 29.36
CA ALA A 255 -2.62 2.73 30.23
C ALA A 255 -2.59 1.23 30.50
N LEU A 256 -2.40 0.42 29.47
CA LEU A 256 -2.27 -1.04 29.60
C LEU A 256 -1.08 -1.44 30.50
N ARG A 257 0.07 -0.80 30.31
CA ARG A 257 1.25 -1.01 31.17
C ARG A 257 0.99 -0.62 32.63
N TRP A 258 0.31 0.51 32.83
CA TRP A 258 -0.08 0.94 34.19
C TRP A 258 -0.99 -0.10 34.88
N CYS A 259 -1.81 -0.81 34.11
CA CYS A 259 -2.62 -1.93 34.59
C CYS A 259 -1.84 -3.25 34.74
N GLY A 260 -0.52 -3.27 34.52
CA GLY A 260 0.31 -4.46 34.63
C GLY A 260 0.23 -5.41 33.43
N ILE A 261 -0.30 -4.96 32.30
CA ILE A 261 -0.44 -5.75 31.07
C ILE A 261 0.86 -5.64 30.26
N GLU A 262 1.39 -6.78 29.79
CA GLU A 262 2.53 -6.84 28.91
C GLU A 262 2.16 -6.34 27.50
N VAL A 263 2.80 -5.26 27.04
CA VAL A 263 2.52 -4.60 25.77
C VAL A 263 3.73 -4.70 24.85
N ASP A 264 3.51 -4.94 23.56
CA ASP A 264 4.56 -4.87 22.55
C ASP A 264 5.10 -3.42 22.45
N GLU A 265 6.40 -3.27 22.72
CA GLU A 265 7.09 -1.97 22.74
C GLU A 265 7.58 -1.51 21.36
N SER A 266 7.34 -2.30 20.31
CA SER A 266 7.78 -1.96 18.95
C SER A 266 7.24 -0.62 18.49
N GLU A 267 8.00 0.09 17.69
CA GLU A 267 7.50 1.27 16.98
C GLU A 267 6.31 0.88 16.10
N GLY A 268 5.36 1.78 15.98
CA GLY A 268 4.14 1.54 15.19
C GLY A 268 3.29 2.79 15.10
N PHE A 269 2.22 2.72 14.30
CA PHE A 269 1.39 3.88 14.00
C PHE A 269 0.07 3.89 14.78
N ASP A 270 -0.79 2.90 14.57
CA ASP A 270 -2.18 2.90 15.00
C ASP A 270 -2.58 1.68 15.83
N THR A 271 -1.83 0.59 15.75
CA THR A 271 -2.18 -0.69 16.37
C THR A 271 -1.39 -0.92 17.66
N VAL A 272 -2.09 -1.31 18.73
CA VAL A 272 -1.49 -1.76 19.99
C VAL A 272 -1.66 -3.27 20.10
N ARG A 273 -0.55 -3.98 20.26
CA ARG A 273 -0.50 -5.42 20.50
C ARG A 273 -0.10 -5.68 21.93
N PHE A 274 -0.85 -6.49 22.64
CA PHE A 274 -0.57 -6.81 24.05
C PHE A 274 -1.01 -8.23 24.39
N LYS A 275 -0.39 -8.80 25.40
CA LYS A 275 -0.68 -10.15 25.87
C LYS A 275 -1.96 -10.14 26.68
N SER A 276 -2.98 -10.82 26.22
CA SER A 276 -4.26 -10.91 26.93
C SER A 276 -5.08 -12.08 26.40
N PHE A 277 -5.81 -12.69 27.34
CA PHE A 277 -6.84 -13.70 27.03
C PHE A 277 -8.25 -13.16 27.29
N LEU A 278 -8.39 -11.84 27.50
CA LEU A 278 -9.69 -11.21 27.76
C LEU A 278 -10.42 -11.01 26.43
N VAL A 279 -11.65 -11.50 26.38
CA VAL A 279 -12.59 -11.20 25.30
C VAL A 279 -13.20 -9.81 25.60
N LEU A 280 -13.00 -8.86 24.70
CA LEU A 280 -13.59 -7.54 24.79
C LEU A 280 -14.95 -7.53 24.10
N GLU A 281 -16.02 -7.68 24.91
CA GLU A 281 -17.39 -7.64 24.39
C GLU A 281 -17.73 -6.24 23.83
N GLY A 282 -18.40 -6.21 22.67
CA GLY A 282 -18.81 -4.95 22.02
C GLY A 282 -17.72 -4.26 21.20
N PHE A 283 -16.52 -4.84 21.11
CA PHE A 283 -15.43 -4.31 20.31
C PHE A 283 -14.95 -5.33 19.26
N ASN A 284 -14.74 -4.88 18.04
CA ASN A 284 -14.07 -5.66 17.01
C ASN A 284 -12.56 -5.55 17.19
N VAL A 285 -11.97 -6.54 17.80
CA VAL A 285 -10.51 -6.64 18.02
C VAL A 285 -9.99 -7.96 17.45
N ARG A 286 -8.71 -7.99 17.12
CA ARG A 286 -8.06 -9.21 16.62
C ARG A 286 -7.40 -9.96 17.77
N TYR A 287 -7.61 -11.28 17.79
CA TYR A 287 -6.94 -12.21 18.70
C TYR A 287 -6.01 -13.11 17.89
N GLU A 288 -4.73 -13.13 18.24
CA GLU A 288 -3.73 -13.87 17.51
C GLU A 288 -2.56 -14.28 18.46
N ASP A 289 -2.21 -15.55 18.49
CA ASP A 289 -1.06 -16.08 19.25
C ASP A 289 -1.02 -15.63 20.72
N GLY A 290 -2.15 -15.68 21.42
CA GLY A 290 -2.26 -15.27 22.82
C GLY A 290 -2.14 -13.75 23.05
N HIS A 291 -2.29 -12.97 22.00
CA HIS A 291 -2.28 -11.50 22.06
C HIS A 291 -3.61 -10.93 21.55
N THR A 292 -3.95 -9.77 22.06
CA THR A 292 -5.01 -8.92 21.54
C THR A 292 -4.38 -7.75 20.78
N LEU A 293 -4.94 -7.44 19.60
CA LEU A 293 -4.54 -6.30 18.79
C LEU A 293 -5.72 -5.36 18.63
N ILE A 294 -5.51 -4.10 19.01
CA ILE A 294 -6.50 -3.01 18.88
C ILE A 294 -5.94 -2.00 17.88
N THR A 295 -6.68 -1.78 16.80
CA THR A 295 -6.35 -0.75 15.81
C THR A 295 -7.20 0.48 16.03
N LEU A 296 -6.56 1.64 16.08
CA LEU A 296 -7.16 2.95 16.31
C LEU A 296 -7.22 3.73 15.01
N ASP A 297 -8.20 4.60 14.89
CA ASP A 297 -8.42 5.40 13.69
C ASP A 297 -8.80 6.85 14.02
N GLU A 298 -9.14 7.64 13.02
CA GLU A 298 -9.58 9.02 13.16
C GLU A 298 -10.93 9.18 13.87
N CYS A 299 -11.74 8.13 13.93
CA CYS A 299 -13.04 8.10 14.61
C CYS A 299 -12.93 7.67 16.08
N THR A 300 -11.76 7.21 16.53
CA THR A 300 -11.50 6.81 17.91
C THR A 300 -11.61 8.02 18.85
N THR A 301 -12.34 7.85 19.96
CA THR A 301 -12.62 8.90 20.97
C THR A 301 -12.13 8.50 22.35
#